data_81b405d83f992e6fbfd2f0186e9022d7
#
_entry.id   81b405d83f992e6fbfd2f0186e9022d7
#
_cell.length_a   1.000
_cell.length_b   1.000
_cell.length_c   1.000
_cell.angle_alpha   90.00
_cell.angle_beta   90.00
_cell.angle_gamma   90.00
#
_symmetry.space_group_name_H-M   'P 1'
#
loop_
_entity.id
_entity.type
_entity.pdbx_description
1 polymer ?
#
loop_
_entity_poly.entity_id
_entity_poly.type
_entity_poly.pdbx_seq_one_letter_code
_entity_poly.pdbx_strand_id
1 'polypeptide(L)'
;LADASFGKNVMLSAAALWQMQYQSQGPDKATSDYIKYSCVPEFYLGLTLKSNNGFLARIGTNLLSIKPRRYGTIQYEGKDMQVKVSDRITTMSPYVYLQYKSKMFEVKAKTIFSHGGEHMNLMSGYGISEKCEDGHYEYTPFKTSSTWASMSYGKKWQATLMGGYIKNLGTVDELANP
;
A
#
# COMPACT_ATOMS: atom_id res chain seq x y z
N LEU A 1 1.91 15.94 7.46
CA LEU A 1 3.12 15.86 6.66
C LEU A 1 4.22 16.64 7.38
N ALA A 2 5.39 16.06 7.53
CA ALA A 2 6.61 16.70 8.01
C ALA A 2 7.74 16.44 7.01
N ASP A 3 8.46 17.50 6.66
CA ASP A 3 9.61 17.44 5.77
C ASP A 3 10.84 18.01 6.49
N ALA A 4 11.94 17.29 6.44
CA ALA A 4 13.24 17.71 6.93
C ALA A 4 14.26 17.74 5.79
N SER A 5 14.82 18.92 5.51
CA SER A 5 15.82 19.08 4.45
C SER A 5 17.23 19.07 5.03
N PHE A 6 18.08 18.23 4.47
CA PHE A 6 19.50 18.11 4.80
C PHE A 6 20.32 18.70 3.63
N GLY A 7 20.65 19.98 3.74
CA GLY A 7 21.25 20.74 2.66
C GLY A 7 20.26 20.97 1.49
N LYS A 8 20.82 21.14 0.26
CA LYS A 8 20.02 21.42 -0.95
C LYS A 8 19.51 20.15 -1.67
N ASN A 9 20.07 19.01 -1.36
CA ASN A 9 19.98 17.82 -2.21
C ASN A 9 19.24 16.65 -1.56
N VAL A 10 19.05 16.66 -0.23
CA VAL A 10 18.45 15.54 0.50
C VAL A 10 17.26 16.03 1.31
N MET A 11 16.13 15.32 1.22
CA MET A 11 14.92 15.62 1.97
C MET A 11 14.30 14.34 2.50
N LEU A 12 14.05 14.30 3.80
CA LEU A 12 13.26 13.25 4.46
C LEU A 12 11.83 13.75 4.62
N SER A 13 10.87 12.92 4.23
CA SER A 13 9.44 13.21 4.36
C SER A 13 8.76 12.13 5.19
N ALA A 14 7.91 12.53 6.13
CA ALA A 14 7.06 11.64 6.89
C ALA A 14 5.62 12.16 6.92
N ALA A 15 4.64 11.27 6.87
CA ALA A 15 3.23 11.63 6.98
C ALA A 15 2.45 10.57 7.76
N ALA A 16 1.42 11.03 8.49
CA ALA A 16 0.34 10.19 8.98
C ALA A 16 -0.93 10.58 8.22
N LEU A 17 -1.58 9.61 7.59
CA LEU A 17 -2.72 9.79 6.71
C LEU A 17 -3.91 9.01 7.26
N TRP A 18 -5.11 9.62 7.20
CA TRP A 18 -6.33 8.96 7.61
C TRP A 18 -7.34 8.94 6.46
N GLN A 19 -7.45 7.80 5.79
CA GLN A 19 -8.29 7.63 4.61
C GLN A 19 -9.65 7.01 5.00
N MET A 20 -10.56 7.81 5.51
CA MET A 20 -11.83 7.33 6.08
C MET A 20 -12.83 6.78 5.03
N GLN A 21 -12.68 7.15 3.78
CA GLN A 21 -13.58 6.71 2.68
C GLN A 21 -13.02 5.57 1.84
N TYR A 22 -11.76 5.23 2.05
CA TYR A 22 -11.13 4.15 1.33
C TYR A 22 -11.75 2.81 1.70
N GLN A 23 -12.02 1.96 0.70
CA GLN A 23 -12.57 0.63 0.88
C GLN A 23 -11.47 -0.43 0.72
N SER A 24 -11.20 -1.16 1.79
CA SER A 24 -10.28 -2.28 1.78
C SER A 24 -10.93 -3.53 1.20
N GLN A 25 -10.22 -4.26 0.33
CA GLN A 25 -10.68 -5.49 -0.31
C GLN A 25 -10.32 -6.69 0.56
N GLY A 26 -11.27 -7.21 1.30
CA GLY A 26 -11.10 -8.39 2.12
C GLY A 26 -11.86 -9.61 1.59
N PRO A 27 -11.75 -10.77 2.26
CA PRO A 27 -12.38 -12.02 1.81
C PRO A 27 -13.91 -11.94 1.77
N ASP A 28 -14.53 -11.17 2.66
CA ASP A 28 -16.00 -11.09 2.74
C ASP A 28 -16.58 -9.98 1.86
N LYS A 29 -15.97 -8.80 1.89
CA LYS A 29 -16.45 -7.61 1.15
C LYS A 29 -15.42 -6.49 1.09
N ALA A 30 -15.69 -5.52 0.22
CA ALA A 30 -14.99 -4.24 0.23
C ALA A 30 -15.69 -3.28 1.20
N THR A 31 -14.97 -2.71 2.16
CA THR A 31 -15.52 -1.76 3.13
C THR A 31 -14.47 -0.82 3.70
N SER A 32 -14.89 0.40 4.05
CA SER A 32 -14.06 1.36 4.77
C SER A 32 -13.98 1.09 6.29
N ASP A 33 -14.76 0.16 6.80
CA ASP A 33 -14.83 -0.13 8.23
C ASP A 33 -13.53 -0.72 8.77
N TYR A 34 -12.79 -1.47 7.96
CA TYR A 34 -11.55 -2.12 8.38
C TYR A 34 -10.48 -1.12 8.83
N ILE A 35 -10.35 0.03 8.15
CA ILE A 35 -9.48 1.12 8.57
C ILE A 35 -10.02 1.82 9.81
N LYS A 36 -11.33 2.09 9.86
CA LYS A 36 -11.99 2.71 11.01
C LYS A 36 -11.84 1.85 12.28
N TYR A 37 -12.00 0.53 12.18
CA TYR A 37 -11.83 -0.40 13.29
C TYR A 37 -10.39 -0.51 13.76
N SER A 38 -9.44 -0.27 12.87
CA SER A 38 -8.01 -0.26 13.19
C SER A 38 -7.64 0.87 14.15
N CYS A 39 -8.25 2.06 14.00
CA CYS A 39 -7.87 3.29 14.71
C CYS A 39 -6.37 3.64 14.57
N VAL A 40 -5.71 3.16 13.52
CA VAL A 40 -4.30 3.41 13.23
C VAL A 40 -4.21 4.13 11.89
N PRO A 41 -3.58 5.32 11.83
CA PRO A 41 -3.35 6.00 10.56
C PRO A 41 -2.36 5.22 9.68
N GLU A 42 -2.44 5.42 8.39
CA GLU A 42 -1.39 5.01 7.46
C GLU A 42 -0.17 5.91 7.67
N PHE A 43 1.01 5.31 7.78
CA PHE A 43 2.27 6.04 7.89
C PHE A 43 3.03 5.98 6.58
N TYR A 44 3.51 7.11 6.15
CA TYR A 44 4.41 7.26 5.00
C TYR A 44 5.78 7.73 5.46
N LEU A 45 6.83 7.14 4.91
CA LEU A 45 8.22 7.59 5.05
C LEU A 45 8.90 7.60 3.68
N GLY A 46 9.60 8.69 3.36
CA GLY A 46 10.28 8.84 2.08
C GLY A 46 11.56 9.66 2.16
N LEU A 47 12.58 9.20 1.45
CA LEU A 47 13.84 9.91 1.24
C LEU A 47 13.93 10.37 -0.21
N THR A 48 14.13 11.65 -0.42
CA THR A 48 14.28 12.27 -1.75
C THR A 48 15.70 12.80 -1.89
N LEU A 49 16.33 12.43 -2.99
CA LEU A 49 17.64 12.94 -3.44
C LEU A 49 17.42 13.77 -4.71
N LYS A 50 17.93 15.00 -4.71
CA LYS A 50 17.86 15.92 -5.85
C LYS A 50 19.27 16.28 -6.29
N SER A 51 19.47 16.37 -7.60
CA SER A 51 20.73 16.86 -8.18
C SER A 51 20.48 18.14 -8.98
N ASN A 52 21.49 19.00 -9.05
CA ASN A 52 21.42 20.27 -9.79
C ASN A 52 21.30 20.09 -11.31
N ASN A 53 21.58 18.89 -11.83
CA ASN A 53 21.48 18.55 -13.26
C ASN A 53 20.10 18.03 -13.69
N GLY A 54 19.06 18.19 -12.84
CA GLY A 54 17.68 17.80 -13.16
C GLY A 54 17.32 16.36 -12.81
N PHE A 55 18.21 15.62 -12.14
CA PHE A 55 17.92 14.28 -11.64
C PHE A 55 17.28 14.33 -10.25
N LEU A 56 16.26 13.48 -10.04
CA LEU A 56 15.61 13.25 -8.74
C LEU A 56 15.39 11.74 -8.55
N ALA A 57 15.77 11.25 -7.40
CA ALA A 57 15.44 9.91 -6.95
C ALA A 57 14.67 9.99 -5.63
N ARG A 58 13.65 9.14 -5.46
CA ARG A 58 12.92 8.99 -4.20
C ARG A 58 12.74 7.53 -3.89
N ILE A 59 13.06 7.14 -2.67
CA ILE A 59 12.70 5.86 -2.10
C ILE A 59 11.75 6.11 -0.93
N GLY A 60 10.79 5.24 -0.72
CA GLY A 60 9.87 5.38 0.40
C GLY A 60 9.03 4.15 0.60
N THR A 61 8.23 4.19 1.65
CA THR A 61 7.30 3.12 2.00
C THR A 61 6.07 3.66 2.69
N ASN A 62 4.95 2.97 2.50
CA ASN A 62 3.74 3.14 3.27
C ASN A 62 3.57 1.96 4.21
N LEU A 63 3.08 2.22 5.42
CA LEU A 63 2.70 1.23 6.42
C LEU A 63 1.22 1.41 6.72
N LEU A 64 0.43 0.38 6.46
CA LEU A 64 -1.01 0.37 6.69
C LEU A 64 -1.36 -0.78 7.64
N SER A 65 -2.15 -0.49 8.68
CA SER A 65 -2.70 -1.50 9.59
C SER A 65 -4.22 -1.43 9.55
N ILE A 66 -4.87 -2.54 9.20
CA ILE A 66 -6.33 -2.67 9.15
C ILE A 66 -6.81 -3.74 10.11
N LYS A 67 -8.08 -3.64 10.51
CA LYS A 67 -8.77 -4.61 11.35
C LYS A 67 -9.96 -5.18 10.58
N PRO A 68 -9.86 -6.40 10.01
CA PRO A 68 -10.86 -6.97 9.12
C PRO A 68 -12.22 -7.19 9.80
N ARG A 69 -12.22 -7.52 11.10
CA ARG A 69 -13.45 -7.77 11.85
C ARG A 69 -13.29 -7.42 13.32
N ARG A 70 -14.40 -7.28 14.03
CA ARG A 70 -14.47 -6.96 15.46
C ARG A 70 -14.88 -8.15 16.30
N TYR A 71 -15.62 -9.09 15.71
CA TYR A 71 -16.18 -10.26 16.37
C TYR A 71 -15.88 -11.51 15.55
N GLY A 72 -15.55 -12.59 16.22
CA GLY A 72 -15.48 -13.95 15.72
C GLY A 72 -16.65 -14.76 16.24
N THR A 73 -16.85 -15.94 15.68
CA THR A 73 -17.86 -16.90 16.15
C THR A 73 -17.14 -18.16 16.61
N ILE A 74 -17.46 -18.63 17.79
CA ILE A 74 -17.00 -19.92 18.35
C ILE A 74 -18.18 -20.82 18.62
N GLN A 75 -17.97 -22.12 18.59
CA GLN A 75 -18.95 -23.13 19.04
C GLN A 75 -18.72 -23.40 20.52
N TYR A 76 -19.72 -23.08 21.35
CA TYR A 76 -19.70 -23.42 22.76
C TYR A 76 -20.98 -24.16 23.13
N GLU A 77 -20.86 -25.37 23.67
CA GLU A 77 -21.99 -26.27 24.00
C GLU A 77 -23.00 -26.44 22.85
N GLY A 78 -22.50 -26.51 21.58
CA GLY A 78 -23.34 -26.68 20.41
C GLY A 78 -24.12 -25.42 19.99
N LYS A 79 -23.77 -24.24 20.54
CA LYS A 79 -24.34 -22.94 20.17
C LYS A 79 -23.26 -22.01 19.64
N ASP A 80 -23.64 -21.20 18.66
CA ASP A 80 -22.78 -20.13 18.16
C ASP A 80 -22.72 -19.00 19.17
N MET A 81 -21.50 -18.65 19.60
CA MET A 81 -21.25 -17.54 20.51
C MET A 81 -20.33 -16.54 19.86
N GLN A 82 -20.68 -15.26 19.91
CA GLN A 82 -19.83 -14.19 19.41
C GLN A 82 -18.75 -13.82 20.44
N VAL A 83 -17.50 -13.81 20.03
CA VAL A 83 -16.35 -13.35 20.82
C VAL A 83 -15.72 -12.12 20.18
N LYS A 84 -15.24 -11.20 21.00
CA LYS A 84 -14.52 -10.02 20.50
C LYS A 84 -13.12 -10.43 20.09
N VAL A 85 -12.76 -10.13 18.84
CA VAL A 85 -11.42 -10.44 18.29
C VAL A 85 -10.63 -9.16 18.00
N SER A 86 -9.31 -9.29 17.95
CA SER A 86 -8.39 -8.19 17.70
C SER A 86 -7.49 -8.43 16.49
N ASP A 87 -7.92 -9.31 15.60
CA ASP A 87 -7.18 -9.69 14.40
C ASP A 87 -6.80 -8.46 13.57
N ARG A 88 -5.54 -8.39 13.17
CA ARG A 88 -4.98 -7.29 12.38
C ARG A 88 -4.15 -7.82 11.23
N ILE A 89 -4.13 -7.04 10.17
CA ILE A 89 -3.16 -7.19 9.11
C ILE A 89 -2.40 -5.87 8.96
N THR A 90 -1.07 -5.96 9.02
CA THR A 90 -0.18 -4.81 8.83
C THR A 90 0.64 -5.05 7.57
N THR A 91 0.60 -4.11 6.66
CA THR A 91 1.20 -4.23 5.34
C THR A 91 2.19 -3.09 5.08
N MET A 92 3.18 -3.37 4.25
CA MET A 92 4.23 -2.43 3.86
C MET A 92 4.35 -2.38 2.34
N SER A 93 4.49 -1.17 1.79
CA SER A 93 4.56 -0.95 0.36
C SER A 93 5.75 -0.07 -0.02
N PRO A 94 6.97 -0.66 -0.11
CA PRO A 94 8.15 0.07 -0.55
C PRO A 94 8.07 0.42 -2.03
N TYR A 95 8.65 1.58 -2.40
CA TYR A 95 8.73 2.04 -3.77
C TYR A 95 10.03 2.79 -4.07
N VAL A 96 10.36 2.81 -5.34
CA VAL A 96 11.41 3.66 -5.92
C VAL A 96 10.80 4.52 -7.03
N TYR A 97 11.12 5.79 -7.03
CA TYR A 97 10.74 6.75 -8.07
C TYR A 97 11.99 7.47 -8.57
N LEU A 98 12.12 7.54 -9.90
CA LEU A 98 13.21 8.23 -10.59
C LEU A 98 12.62 9.27 -11.55
N GLN A 99 13.25 10.42 -11.61
CA GLN A 99 12.92 11.47 -12.57
C GLN A 99 14.20 12.11 -13.10
N TYR A 100 14.21 12.36 -14.39
CA TYR A 100 15.19 13.24 -15.02
C TYR A 100 14.45 14.29 -15.84
N LYS A 101 14.80 15.55 -15.63
CA LYS A 101 14.19 16.68 -16.32
C LYS A 101 15.25 17.61 -16.89
N SER A 102 15.16 17.86 -18.19
CA SER A 102 15.93 18.86 -18.91
C SER A 102 15.03 19.95 -19.48
N LYS A 103 15.59 20.86 -20.29
CA LYS A 103 14.82 21.97 -20.89
C LYS A 103 13.66 21.52 -21.79
N MET A 104 13.79 20.38 -22.47
CA MET A 104 12.80 19.89 -23.45
C MET A 104 12.35 18.46 -23.20
N PHE A 105 12.96 17.76 -22.28
CA PHE A 105 12.80 16.34 -22.11
C PHE A 105 12.60 16.02 -20.62
N GLU A 106 11.58 15.21 -20.31
CA GLU A 106 11.34 14.70 -18.96
C GLU A 106 11.08 13.21 -19.03
N VAL A 107 11.78 12.43 -18.22
CA VAL A 107 11.52 11.00 -18.00
C VAL A 107 11.17 10.78 -16.55
N LYS A 108 10.16 9.95 -16.31
CA LYS A 108 9.76 9.49 -14.98
C LYS A 108 9.59 7.98 -15.00
N ALA A 109 9.99 7.33 -13.93
CA ALA A 109 9.72 5.92 -13.70
C ALA A 109 9.43 5.67 -12.23
N LYS A 110 8.51 4.76 -11.95
CA LYS A 110 8.21 4.32 -10.58
C LYS A 110 8.00 2.82 -10.59
N THR A 111 8.58 2.16 -9.60
CA THR A 111 8.23 0.79 -9.25
C THR A 111 7.79 0.74 -7.79
N ILE A 112 6.76 -0.02 -7.51
CA ILE A 112 6.25 -0.27 -6.16
C ILE A 112 6.06 -1.77 -6.00
N PHE A 113 6.52 -2.27 -4.87
CA PHE A 113 6.27 -3.62 -4.40
C PHE A 113 5.36 -3.52 -3.19
N SER A 114 4.14 -4.01 -3.30
CA SER A 114 3.11 -3.80 -2.29
C SER A 114 2.63 -5.11 -1.70
N HIS A 115 2.41 -5.10 -0.41
CA HIS A 115 1.60 -6.07 0.30
C HIS A 115 0.28 -5.39 0.68
N GLY A 116 -0.87 -5.89 0.17
CA GLY A 116 -2.17 -5.26 0.45
C GLY A 116 -2.24 -3.80 -0.02
N GLY A 117 -1.85 -3.52 -1.27
CA GLY A 117 -1.70 -2.16 -1.81
C GLY A 117 -2.94 -1.60 -2.51
N GLU A 118 -4.11 -2.15 -2.27
CA GLU A 118 -5.36 -1.72 -2.90
C GLU A 118 -5.70 -0.25 -2.61
N HIS A 119 -5.31 0.28 -1.46
CA HIS A 119 -5.47 1.69 -1.10
C HIS A 119 -4.64 2.66 -1.99
N MET A 120 -3.73 2.11 -2.77
CA MET A 120 -2.96 2.83 -3.79
C MET A 120 -3.44 2.51 -5.22
N ASN A 121 -4.66 2.00 -5.38
CA ASN A 121 -5.23 1.54 -6.64
C ASN A 121 -4.42 0.42 -7.31
N LEU A 122 -3.78 -0.44 -6.53
CA LEU A 122 -3.09 -1.63 -7.01
C LEU A 122 -4.00 -2.85 -6.93
N MET A 123 -3.76 -3.83 -7.80
CA MET A 123 -4.44 -5.14 -7.76
C MET A 123 -3.93 -5.92 -6.54
N SER A 124 -4.61 -5.80 -5.43
CA SER A 124 -4.19 -6.36 -4.16
C SER A 124 -5.40 -6.68 -3.28
N GLY A 125 -5.18 -6.87 -2.02
CA GLY A 125 -6.16 -7.24 -1.01
C GLY A 125 -5.53 -8.17 0.00
N TYR A 126 -6.34 -8.92 0.70
CA TYR A 126 -5.89 -9.93 1.64
C TYR A 126 -6.89 -11.09 1.71
N GLY A 127 -6.39 -12.27 2.08
CA GLY A 127 -7.18 -13.47 2.33
C GLY A 127 -6.99 -13.98 3.75
N ILE A 128 -7.71 -15.04 4.10
CA ILE A 128 -7.56 -15.77 5.36
C ILE A 128 -6.51 -16.87 5.11
N SER A 129 -5.46 -16.91 5.93
CA SER A 129 -4.48 -18.00 5.93
C SER A 129 -4.86 -19.12 6.89
N GLU A 130 -5.44 -18.78 8.04
CA GLU A 130 -5.87 -19.75 9.04
C GLU A 130 -7.13 -19.31 9.78
N LYS A 131 -8.00 -20.28 10.12
CA LYS A 131 -9.19 -20.08 10.96
C LYS A 131 -8.95 -20.83 12.28
N CYS A 132 -8.75 -20.11 13.37
CA CYS A 132 -8.50 -20.67 14.68
C CYS A 132 -9.81 -21.06 15.39
N GLU A 133 -9.78 -22.11 16.21
CA GLU A 133 -10.94 -22.60 16.96
C GLU A 133 -11.46 -21.60 18.01
N ASP A 134 -10.60 -20.70 18.47
CA ASP A 134 -10.95 -19.62 19.42
C ASP A 134 -11.68 -18.43 18.77
N GLY A 135 -12.02 -18.54 17.48
CA GLY A 135 -12.71 -17.52 16.73
C GLY A 135 -11.79 -16.46 16.12
N HIS A 136 -10.47 -16.53 16.30
CA HIS A 136 -9.49 -15.68 15.60
C HIS A 136 -9.22 -16.19 14.19
N TYR A 137 -8.87 -15.26 13.27
CA TYR A 137 -8.38 -15.59 11.94
C TYR A 137 -7.02 -14.95 11.71
N GLU A 138 -6.14 -15.70 11.07
CA GLU A 138 -4.92 -15.16 10.51
C GLU A 138 -5.15 -14.70 9.07
N TYR A 139 -4.52 -13.62 8.69
CA TYR A 139 -4.70 -13.00 7.37
C TYR A 139 -3.37 -12.86 6.66
N THR A 140 -3.39 -13.11 5.37
CA THR A 140 -2.22 -12.94 4.49
C THR A 140 -2.52 -11.93 3.38
N PRO A 141 -1.64 -10.92 3.15
CA PRO A 141 -1.82 -9.95 2.09
C PRO A 141 -1.40 -10.52 0.74
N PHE A 142 -2.07 -10.08 -0.33
CA PHE A 142 -1.58 -10.28 -1.69
C PHE A 142 -0.38 -9.40 -1.97
N LYS A 143 0.63 -9.99 -2.59
CA LYS A 143 1.82 -9.30 -3.08
C LYS A 143 1.59 -8.80 -4.50
N THR A 144 1.92 -7.56 -4.77
CA THR A 144 1.77 -6.95 -6.08
C THR A 144 3.01 -6.16 -6.45
N SER A 145 3.47 -6.30 -7.67
CA SER A 145 4.49 -5.43 -8.27
C SER A 145 3.84 -4.56 -9.33
N SER A 146 4.03 -3.25 -9.23
CA SER A 146 3.57 -2.29 -10.23
C SER A 146 4.74 -1.43 -10.69
N THR A 147 4.92 -1.34 -12.00
CA THR A 147 5.98 -0.52 -12.61
C THR A 147 5.40 0.29 -13.75
N TRP A 148 5.73 1.58 -13.81
CA TRP A 148 5.41 2.44 -14.94
C TRP A 148 6.56 3.37 -15.27
N ALA A 149 6.62 3.77 -16.53
CA ALA A 149 7.52 4.79 -17.03
C ALA A 149 6.78 5.75 -17.96
N SER A 150 7.20 7.01 -17.97
CA SER A 150 6.72 8.02 -18.89
C SER A 150 7.85 8.86 -19.43
N MET A 151 7.68 9.31 -20.66
CA MET A 151 8.62 10.19 -21.36
C MET A 151 7.84 11.32 -22.00
N SER A 152 8.26 12.55 -21.75
CA SER A 152 7.65 13.75 -22.32
C SER A 152 8.72 14.54 -23.08
N TYR A 153 8.34 15.08 -24.24
CA TYR A 153 9.20 15.92 -25.07
C TYR A 153 8.45 17.15 -25.56
N GLY A 154 9.11 18.30 -25.52
CA GLY A 154 8.61 19.57 -26.02
C GLY A 154 8.55 20.68 -24.97
N LYS A 155 8.25 21.92 -25.43
CA LYS A 155 8.09 23.11 -24.56
C LYS A 155 6.67 23.68 -24.64
N LYS A 156 6.38 24.37 -25.76
CA LYS A 156 5.06 24.99 -25.99
C LYS A 156 4.01 23.94 -26.35
N TRP A 157 4.39 22.99 -27.19
CA TRP A 157 3.65 21.76 -27.48
C TRP A 157 4.43 20.61 -26.87
N GLN A 158 3.74 19.76 -26.10
CA GLN A 158 4.36 18.65 -25.41
C GLN A 158 3.67 17.35 -25.79
N ALA A 159 4.46 16.38 -26.26
CA ALA A 159 4.01 15.00 -26.45
C ALA A 159 4.48 14.15 -25.27
N THR A 160 3.59 13.28 -24.77
CA THR A 160 3.90 12.37 -23.66
C THR A 160 3.50 10.95 -24.05
N LEU A 161 4.43 10.02 -23.84
CA LEU A 161 4.19 8.58 -23.90
C LEU A 161 4.32 8.00 -22.48
N MET A 162 3.38 7.13 -22.10
CA MET A 162 3.40 6.43 -20.81
C MET A 162 3.03 4.97 -21.02
N GLY A 163 3.72 4.09 -20.30
CA GLY A 163 3.40 2.66 -20.25
C GLY A 163 3.75 2.07 -18.89
N GLY A 164 3.13 0.95 -18.56
CA GLY A 164 3.39 0.25 -17.31
C GLY A 164 2.64 -1.07 -17.24
N TYR A 165 2.92 -1.82 -16.19
CA TYR A 165 2.23 -3.08 -15.92
C TYR A 165 2.08 -3.29 -14.41
N ILE A 166 1.08 -4.10 -14.06
CA ILE A 166 0.85 -4.58 -12.69
C ILE A 166 0.84 -6.10 -12.74
N LYS A 167 1.54 -6.73 -11.79
CA LYS A 167 1.59 -8.19 -11.64
C LYS A 167 1.23 -8.58 -10.22
N ASN A 168 0.24 -9.46 -10.06
CA ASN A 168 -0.01 -10.15 -8.81
C ASN A 168 1.05 -11.26 -8.64
N LEU A 169 1.67 -11.33 -7.47
CA LEU A 169 2.74 -12.26 -7.10
C LEU A 169 2.25 -13.34 -6.11
N GLY A 170 0.94 -13.45 -5.91
CA GLY A 170 0.34 -14.35 -4.93
C GLY A 170 0.28 -13.77 -3.52
N THR A 171 0.13 -14.64 -2.54
CA THR A 171 0.07 -14.31 -1.11
C THR A 171 1.42 -14.56 -0.42
N VAL A 172 1.55 -14.13 0.82
CA VAL A 172 2.72 -14.43 1.66
C VAL A 172 2.63 -15.87 2.15
N ASP A 173 1.48 -16.23 2.71
CA ASP A 173 1.18 -17.57 3.21
C ASP A 173 0.11 -18.24 2.32
N GLU A 174 -0.05 -19.53 2.44
CA GLU A 174 -1.12 -20.25 1.74
C GLU A 174 -2.49 -19.79 2.25
N LEU A 175 -3.46 -19.74 1.35
CA LEU A 175 -4.84 -19.40 1.73
C LEU A 175 -5.51 -20.63 2.36
N ALA A 176 -6.23 -20.42 3.45
CA ALA A 176 -7.11 -21.43 4.01
C ALA A 176 -8.14 -21.83 2.95
N ASN A 177 -8.32 -23.12 2.76
CA ASN A 177 -9.41 -23.60 1.90
C ASN A 177 -10.75 -23.11 2.42
N PRO A 178 -11.68 -22.71 1.52
CA PRO A 178 -13.01 -22.21 1.90
C PRO A 178 -13.86 -23.28 2.61
#